data_ac8f8effcfa9f7a71a5f7d807d5289e6
#
_entry.id   ac8f8effcfa9f7a71a5f7d807d5289e6
#
_cell.length_a   1.000
_cell.length_b   1.000
_cell.length_c   1.000
_cell.angle_alpha   90.00
_cell.angle_beta   90.00
_cell.angle_gamma   90.00
#
_symmetry.space_group_name_H-M   'P 1'
#
loop_
_entity.id
_entity.type
_entity.pdbx_description
1 polymer ?
#
loop_
_entity_poly.entity_id
_entity_poly.type
_entity_poly.pdbx_seq_one_letter_code
_entity_poly.pdbx_strand_id
1 'polypeptide(L)'
;MNKILVPCDFSDTSKNALSYAIELAKNLSADLLLLHVAQLPVMNSEFGLTSYSIPNNNADNKALLEELATKIKQDHSTITNVTCYAEIGNANDVIVEYSKNYDITFTVMGISGHGNKLMKAFLGSTAVNVSKETITPLIIVPPYASYKKIENIAFACDYDEHIESNTSLLQVKALNSILGATLNVLHVVPENHNLNFKESHIDSFVEHSLETATHKTFIITDNDISEGLLEFVEYHDIDAIIIEPKKHSFFHNLFYPSITNEVAFNSPVPVITIHG
;
A
#
# COMPACT_ATOMS: atom_id res chain seq x y z
N MET A 1 -15.06 8.81 10.68
CA MET A 1 -14.81 7.45 11.21
C MET A 1 -13.92 6.76 10.20
N ASN A 2 -12.83 6.13 10.65
CA ASN A 2 -11.90 5.49 9.72
C ASN A 2 -12.58 4.32 9.01
N LYS A 3 -12.25 4.11 7.74
CA LYS A 3 -12.80 3.02 6.92
C LYS A 3 -11.69 2.37 6.12
N ILE A 4 -11.62 1.05 6.15
CA ILE A 4 -10.59 0.25 5.47
C ILE A 4 -11.23 -0.55 4.35
N LEU A 5 -10.80 -0.30 3.11
CA LEU A 5 -11.17 -1.09 1.94
C LEU A 5 -10.26 -2.33 1.84
N VAL A 6 -10.86 -3.50 1.72
CA VAL A 6 -10.14 -4.76 1.54
C VAL A 6 -10.65 -5.48 0.30
N PRO A 7 -9.93 -5.40 -0.82
CA PRO A 7 -10.20 -6.21 -2.00
C PRO A 7 -9.96 -7.70 -1.71
N CYS A 8 -10.97 -8.54 -1.98
CA CYS A 8 -10.98 -9.96 -1.67
C CYS A 8 -11.18 -10.79 -2.94
N ASP A 9 -10.19 -11.56 -3.35
CA ASP A 9 -10.26 -12.55 -4.42
C ASP A 9 -10.30 -13.99 -3.89
N PHE A 10 -10.44 -14.15 -2.57
CA PHE A 10 -10.46 -15.40 -1.82
C PHE A 10 -9.17 -16.22 -1.87
N SER A 11 -8.11 -15.71 -2.47
CA SER A 11 -6.77 -16.28 -2.43
C SER A 11 -6.17 -16.25 -1.02
N ASP A 12 -5.15 -17.05 -0.77
CA ASP A 12 -4.44 -17.02 0.52
C ASP A 12 -3.75 -15.67 0.76
N THR A 13 -3.31 -15.01 -0.30
CA THR A 13 -2.75 -13.65 -0.26
C THR A 13 -3.79 -12.64 0.22
N SER A 14 -5.01 -12.67 -0.34
CA SER A 14 -6.06 -11.75 0.09
C SER A 14 -6.59 -12.08 1.49
N LYS A 15 -6.58 -13.36 1.89
CA LYS A 15 -6.91 -13.76 3.28
C LYS A 15 -5.89 -13.22 4.29
N ASN A 16 -4.59 -13.26 3.94
CA ASN A 16 -3.56 -12.67 4.79
C ASN A 16 -3.74 -11.16 4.94
N ALA A 17 -3.99 -10.46 3.84
CA ALA A 17 -4.29 -9.02 3.85
C ALA A 17 -5.54 -8.69 4.66
N LEU A 18 -6.60 -9.50 4.54
CA LEU A 18 -7.80 -9.34 5.35
C LEU A 18 -7.52 -9.54 6.84
N SER A 19 -6.74 -10.56 7.21
CA SER A 19 -6.35 -10.78 8.61
C SER A 19 -5.57 -9.58 9.17
N TYR A 20 -4.67 -9.02 8.37
CA TYR A 20 -3.97 -7.78 8.71
C TYR A 20 -4.93 -6.59 8.88
N ALA A 21 -5.85 -6.41 7.93
CA ALA A 21 -6.83 -5.32 7.95
C ALA A 21 -7.78 -5.39 9.13
N ILE A 22 -8.15 -6.58 9.57
CA ILE A 22 -9.00 -6.82 10.77
C ILE A 22 -8.29 -6.27 12.02
N GLU A 23 -7.03 -6.63 12.23
CA GLU A 23 -6.28 -6.17 13.38
C GLU A 23 -6.00 -4.65 13.33
N LEU A 24 -5.71 -4.12 12.14
CA LEU A 24 -5.59 -2.68 11.92
C LEU A 24 -6.91 -1.96 12.22
N ALA A 25 -8.04 -2.50 11.77
CA ALA A 25 -9.36 -1.94 12.04
C ALA A 25 -9.70 -1.92 13.53
N LYS A 26 -9.34 -2.94 14.28
CA LYS A 26 -9.48 -2.98 15.74
C LYS A 26 -8.68 -1.87 16.41
N ASN A 27 -7.43 -1.68 15.97
CA ASN A 27 -6.55 -0.66 16.53
C ASN A 27 -7.05 0.78 16.24
N LEU A 28 -7.57 1.01 15.03
CA LEU A 28 -8.04 2.32 14.58
C LEU A 28 -9.53 2.57 14.85
N SER A 29 -10.25 1.62 15.42
CA SER A 29 -11.72 1.65 15.54
C SER A 29 -12.38 1.95 14.18
N ALA A 30 -11.93 1.26 13.12
CA ALA A 30 -12.34 1.48 11.76
C ALA A 30 -13.41 0.49 11.31
N ASP A 31 -14.26 0.93 10.37
CA ASP A 31 -15.17 0.05 9.62
C ASP A 31 -14.41 -0.70 8.52
N LEU A 32 -14.88 -1.89 8.17
CA LEU A 32 -14.37 -2.66 7.04
C LEU A 32 -15.33 -2.58 5.85
N LEU A 33 -14.76 -2.41 4.65
CA LEU A 33 -15.45 -2.56 3.39
C LEU A 33 -14.76 -3.68 2.60
N LEU A 34 -15.45 -4.83 2.44
CA LEU A 34 -14.97 -5.95 1.66
C LEU A 34 -15.47 -5.80 0.22
N LEU A 35 -14.56 -5.88 -0.75
CA LEU A 35 -14.86 -5.72 -2.17
C LEU A 35 -14.34 -6.93 -2.94
N HIS A 36 -15.23 -7.64 -3.62
CA HIS A 36 -14.84 -8.63 -4.63
C HIS A 36 -15.11 -8.08 -6.02
N VAL A 37 -14.14 -8.26 -6.94
CA VAL A 37 -14.30 -7.86 -8.34
C VAL A 37 -14.12 -9.11 -9.23
N ALA A 38 -15.22 -9.56 -9.84
CA ALA A 38 -15.20 -10.63 -10.82
C ALA A 38 -14.75 -10.07 -12.18
N GLN A 39 -13.74 -10.69 -12.78
CA GLN A 39 -13.30 -10.31 -14.13
C GLN A 39 -14.28 -10.85 -15.18
N LEU A 40 -14.59 -10.00 -16.16
CA LEU A 40 -15.28 -10.47 -17.35
C LEU A 40 -14.39 -11.46 -18.12
N PRO A 41 -14.89 -12.65 -18.47
CA PRO A 41 -14.12 -13.57 -19.29
C PRO A 41 -13.83 -12.91 -20.64
N VAL A 42 -12.54 -12.78 -21.00
CA VAL A 42 -12.12 -12.33 -22.34
C VAL A 42 -12.41 -13.49 -23.29
N MET A 43 -13.51 -13.40 -24.02
CA MET A 43 -13.79 -14.36 -25.09
C MET A 43 -13.04 -13.91 -26.36
N ASN A 44 -12.02 -14.66 -26.74
CA ASN A 44 -11.45 -14.57 -28.08
C ASN A 44 -12.51 -15.10 -29.07
N SER A 45 -13.28 -14.20 -29.65
CA SER A 45 -14.30 -14.55 -30.65
C SER A 45 -13.64 -14.73 -32.01
N GLU A 46 -13.11 -15.89 -32.29
CA GLU A 46 -12.89 -16.30 -33.70
C GLU A 46 -14.19 -16.74 -34.41
N PHE A 47 -15.29 -16.89 -33.69
CA PHE A 47 -16.60 -17.28 -34.24
C PHE A 47 -17.73 -16.51 -33.56
N GLY A 48 -18.40 -15.65 -34.33
CA GLY A 48 -19.64 -14.94 -34.22
C GLY A 48 -20.47 -15.00 -32.94
N LEU A 49 -20.93 -13.81 -32.54
CA LEU A 49 -22.07 -13.48 -31.66
C LEU A 49 -22.66 -14.67 -30.88
N THR A 50 -22.13 -14.93 -29.69
CA THR A 50 -22.81 -15.73 -28.69
C THR A 50 -23.30 -14.81 -27.58
N SER A 51 -24.58 -14.94 -27.26
CA SER A 51 -25.23 -14.23 -26.17
C SER A 51 -24.45 -14.41 -24.86
N TYR A 52 -24.02 -13.29 -24.28
CA TYR A 52 -23.33 -13.27 -23.00
C TYR A 52 -24.31 -13.70 -21.91
N SER A 53 -24.25 -14.92 -21.46
CA SER A 53 -24.70 -15.24 -20.13
C SER A 53 -23.57 -14.80 -19.18
N ILE A 54 -23.71 -13.62 -18.58
CA ILE A 54 -22.90 -13.26 -17.41
C ILE A 54 -23.15 -14.38 -16.41
N PRO A 55 -22.11 -15.16 -16.00
CA PRO A 55 -22.32 -16.18 -15.00
C PRO A 55 -22.94 -15.53 -13.77
N ASN A 56 -23.90 -16.19 -13.16
CA ASN A 56 -24.65 -15.69 -11.97
C ASN A 56 -23.74 -15.65 -10.71
N ASN A 57 -22.41 -15.70 -10.92
CA ASN A 57 -21.38 -15.77 -9.89
C ASN A 57 -21.29 -14.52 -9.00
N ASN A 58 -21.87 -13.40 -9.43
CA ASN A 58 -21.79 -12.17 -8.62
C ASN A 58 -22.65 -12.26 -7.35
N ALA A 59 -23.81 -12.89 -7.43
CA ALA A 59 -24.65 -13.17 -6.26
C ALA A 59 -23.97 -14.17 -5.29
N ASP A 60 -23.31 -15.20 -5.84
CA ASP A 60 -22.57 -16.19 -5.06
C ASP A 60 -21.36 -15.55 -4.38
N ASN A 61 -20.59 -14.72 -5.09
CA ASN A 61 -19.46 -13.99 -4.54
C ASN A 61 -19.89 -13.01 -3.44
N LYS A 62 -21.03 -12.35 -3.62
CA LYS A 62 -21.60 -11.48 -2.58
C LYS A 62 -21.99 -12.30 -1.33
N ALA A 63 -22.63 -13.44 -1.51
CA ALA A 63 -22.98 -14.34 -0.40
C ALA A 63 -21.75 -14.82 0.37
N LEU A 64 -20.66 -15.18 -0.33
CA LEU A 64 -19.39 -15.55 0.30
C LEU A 64 -18.79 -14.39 1.12
N LEU A 65 -18.84 -13.16 0.61
CA LEU A 65 -18.39 -11.98 1.36
C LEU A 65 -19.26 -11.73 2.61
N GLU A 66 -20.57 -11.91 2.52
CA GLU A 66 -21.50 -11.73 3.63
C GLU A 66 -21.32 -12.79 4.72
N GLU A 67 -21.02 -14.04 4.33
CA GLU A 67 -20.60 -15.10 5.24
C GLU A 67 -19.31 -14.73 5.97
N LEU A 68 -18.30 -14.25 5.22
CA LEU A 68 -17.04 -13.79 5.76
C LEU A 68 -17.22 -12.62 6.73
N ALA A 69 -18.05 -11.63 6.37
CA ALA A 69 -18.38 -10.49 7.22
C ALA A 69 -19.09 -10.93 8.52
N THR A 70 -19.97 -11.90 8.43
CA THR A 70 -20.65 -12.46 9.60
C THR A 70 -19.65 -13.12 10.54
N LYS A 71 -18.72 -13.91 10.01
CA LYS A 71 -17.66 -14.53 10.78
C LYS A 71 -16.75 -13.50 11.44
N ILE A 72 -16.33 -12.45 10.71
CA ILE A 72 -15.53 -11.37 11.27
C ILE A 72 -16.22 -10.74 12.48
N LYS A 73 -17.51 -10.42 12.37
CA LYS A 73 -18.27 -9.82 13.49
C LYS A 73 -18.43 -10.76 14.68
N GLN A 74 -18.54 -12.06 14.43
CA GLN A 74 -18.62 -13.09 15.49
C GLN A 74 -17.29 -13.25 16.23
N ASP A 75 -16.18 -13.31 15.46
CA ASP A 75 -14.85 -13.56 16.03
C ASP A 75 -14.22 -12.28 16.64
N HIS A 76 -14.65 -11.10 16.18
CA HIS A 76 -14.08 -9.81 16.57
C HIS A 76 -15.17 -8.80 16.98
N SER A 77 -15.62 -8.88 18.23
CA SER A 77 -16.73 -8.08 18.77
C SER A 77 -16.52 -6.55 18.71
N THR A 78 -15.27 -6.09 18.59
CA THR A 78 -14.94 -4.67 18.45
C THR A 78 -15.18 -4.14 17.03
N ILE A 79 -15.31 -5.03 16.02
CA ILE A 79 -15.63 -4.64 14.64
C ILE A 79 -17.15 -4.68 14.48
N THR A 80 -17.77 -3.53 14.50
CA THR A 80 -19.23 -3.42 14.49
C THR A 80 -19.79 -3.33 13.08
N ASN A 81 -19.04 -2.75 12.13
CA ASN A 81 -19.53 -2.53 10.77
C ASN A 81 -18.60 -3.16 9.72
N VAL A 82 -19.15 -4.09 8.95
CA VAL A 82 -18.52 -4.71 7.78
C VAL A 82 -19.52 -4.65 6.63
N THR A 83 -19.17 -3.92 5.59
CA THR A 83 -19.99 -3.77 4.37
C THR A 83 -19.37 -4.58 3.25
N CYS A 84 -20.20 -5.23 2.42
CA CYS A 84 -19.77 -6.11 1.34
C CYS A 84 -20.27 -5.64 -0.02
N TYR A 85 -19.36 -5.59 -0.99
CA TYR A 85 -19.67 -5.28 -2.38
C TYR A 85 -19.08 -6.36 -3.29
N ALA A 86 -19.85 -6.75 -4.29
CA ALA A 86 -19.41 -7.65 -5.34
C ALA A 86 -19.66 -6.94 -6.68
N GLU A 87 -18.61 -6.70 -7.42
CA GLU A 87 -18.64 -5.97 -8.69
C GLU A 87 -18.13 -6.83 -9.84
N ILE A 88 -18.40 -6.39 -11.05
CA ILE A 88 -17.91 -7.03 -12.28
C ILE A 88 -17.14 -5.98 -13.07
N GLY A 89 -15.87 -6.26 -13.41
CA GLY A 89 -15.06 -5.31 -14.16
C GLY A 89 -13.56 -5.57 -14.10
N ASN A 90 -12.80 -4.54 -14.43
CA ASN A 90 -11.35 -4.53 -14.20
C ASN A 90 -11.08 -4.26 -12.71
N ALA A 91 -10.37 -5.16 -12.05
CA ALA A 91 -10.12 -5.06 -10.62
C ALA A 91 -9.38 -3.75 -10.24
N ASN A 92 -8.38 -3.31 -11.05
CA ASN A 92 -7.64 -2.09 -10.76
C ASN A 92 -8.58 -0.87 -10.75
N ASP A 93 -9.38 -0.73 -11.82
CA ASP A 93 -10.27 0.43 -12.00
C ASP A 93 -11.32 0.50 -10.90
N VAL A 94 -11.96 -0.64 -10.59
CA VAL A 94 -13.01 -0.73 -9.57
C VAL A 94 -12.45 -0.45 -8.17
N ILE A 95 -11.27 -1.01 -7.81
CA ILE A 95 -10.64 -0.75 -6.51
C ILE A 95 -10.29 0.73 -6.36
N VAL A 96 -9.71 1.34 -7.40
CA VAL A 96 -9.37 2.77 -7.40
C VAL A 96 -10.63 3.64 -7.28
N GLU A 97 -11.70 3.28 -7.98
CA GLU A 97 -13.00 3.98 -7.88
C GLU A 97 -13.58 3.90 -6.46
N TYR A 98 -13.60 2.70 -5.86
CA TYR A 98 -14.08 2.51 -4.50
C TYR A 98 -13.25 3.26 -3.47
N SER A 99 -11.92 3.29 -3.63
CA SER A 99 -11.02 4.02 -2.74
C SER A 99 -11.30 5.53 -2.72
N LYS A 100 -11.78 6.09 -3.83
CA LYS A 100 -12.11 7.52 -3.96
C LYS A 100 -13.52 7.86 -3.45
N ASN A 101 -14.51 6.99 -3.74
CA ASN A 101 -15.92 7.33 -3.61
C ASN A 101 -16.52 6.98 -2.23
N TYR A 102 -15.83 6.19 -1.40
CA TYR A 102 -16.37 5.67 -0.13
C TYR A 102 -15.70 6.21 1.13
N ASP A 103 -14.98 7.33 1.05
CA ASP A 103 -14.24 7.94 2.17
C ASP A 103 -13.28 6.94 2.85
N ILE A 104 -12.52 6.23 2.03
CA ILE A 104 -11.59 5.21 2.48
C ILE A 104 -10.36 5.87 3.10
N THR A 105 -10.02 5.48 4.32
CA THR A 105 -8.80 5.91 5.01
C THR A 105 -7.59 5.12 4.53
N PHE A 106 -7.74 3.80 4.38
CA PHE A 106 -6.72 2.88 3.88
C PHE A 106 -7.34 1.86 2.94
N THR A 107 -6.63 1.53 1.87
CA THR A 107 -6.86 0.29 1.13
C THR A 107 -5.81 -0.72 1.58
N VAL A 108 -6.20 -1.97 1.88
CA VAL A 108 -5.28 -3.04 2.30
C VAL A 108 -5.32 -4.17 1.30
N MET A 109 -4.18 -4.46 0.68
CA MET A 109 -4.05 -5.51 -0.33
C MET A 109 -2.84 -6.39 -0.05
N GLY A 110 -2.96 -7.67 -0.34
CA GLY A 110 -1.83 -8.58 -0.28
C GLY A 110 -1.00 -8.56 -1.56
N ILE A 111 0.27 -8.90 -1.43
CA ILE A 111 1.15 -9.19 -2.55
C ILE A 111 1.68 -10.62 -2.43
N SER A 112 1.75 -11.34 -3.55
CA SER A 112 2.32 -12.69 -3.55
C SER A 112 3.82 -12.63 -3.53
N GLY A 113 4.47 -13.31 -2.58
CA GLY A 113 5.92 -13.35 -2.47
C GLY A 113 6.61 -14.14 -3.58
N HIS A 114 7.92 -14.29 -3.44
CA HIS A 114 8.83 -14.91 -4.39
C HIS A 114 8.39 -16.30 -4.87
N GLY A 115 7.66 -16.35 -5.98
CA GLY A 115 7.57 -17.53 -6.84
C GLY A 115 8.65 -17.47 -7.92
N ASN A 116 8.85 -18.56 -8.70
CA ASN A 116 9.78 -18.59 -9.85
C ASN A 116 9.71 -17.33 -10.70
N LYS A 117 10.86 -16.84 -11.20
CA LYS A 117 11.00 -15.58 -11.97
C LYS A 117 9.94 -15.39 -13.07
N LEU A 118 9.38 -16.48 -13.63
CA LEU A 118 8.29 -16.45 -14.61
C LEU A 118 6.92 -16.13 -14.00
N MET A 119 6.68 -16.39 -12.71
CA MET A 119 5.43 -16.04 -12.01
C MET A 119 5.47 -14.61 -11.41
N LYS A 120 6.65 -14.01 -11.24
CA LYS A 120 6.81 -12.62 -10.75
C LYS A 120 6.03 -11.59 -11.59
N ALA A 121 5.81 -11.84 -12.87
CA ALA A 121 5.13 -10.92 -13.77
C ALA A 121 3.60 -10.84 -13.57
N PHE A 122 3.00 -11.81 -12.88
CA PHE A 122 1.54 -11.91 -12.74
C PHE A 122 1.04 -11.86 -11.29
N LEU A 123 1.88 -12.23 -10.31
CA LEU A 123 1.48 -12.30 -8.90
C LEU A 123 1.73 -10.96 -8.21
N GLY A 124 0.66 -10.27 -7.81
CA GLY A 124 0.72 -8.98 -7.14
C GLY A 124 0.61 -7.76 -8.07
N SER A 125 0.41 -7.97 -9.37
CA SER A 125 0.25 -6.88 -10.34
C SER A 125 -0.91 -5.92 -9.99
N THR A 126 -2.00 -6.43 -9.41
CA THR A 126 -3.16 -5.61 -9.01
C THR A 126 -2.77 -4.61 -7.93
N ALA A 127 -2.13 -5.04 -6.84
CA ALA A 127 -1.71 -4.13 -5.76
C ALA A 127 -0.73 -3.06 -6.28
N VAL A 128 0.25 -3.47 -7.11
CA VAL A 128 1.22 -2.56 -7.73
C VAL A 128 0.54 -1.59 -8.72
N ASN A 129 -0.44 -2.04 -9.50
CA ASN A 129 -1.15 -1.15 -10.42
C ASN A 129 -2.06 -0.18 -9.66
N VAL A 130 -2.81 -0.67 -8.67
CA VAL A 130 -3.62 0.18 -7.79
C VAL A 130 -2.75 1.23 -7.08
N SER A 131 -1.53 0.86 -6.63
CA SER A 131 -0.61 1.79 -5.98
C SER A 131 -0.16 2.96 -6.86
N LYS A 132 -0.25 2.85 -8.18
CA LYS A 132 0.10 3.94 -9.12
C LYS A 132 -1.04 4.89 -9.42
N GLU A 133 -2.27 4.49 -9.13
CA GLU A 133 -3.49 5.19 -9.57
C GLU A 133 -4.34 5.70 -8.41
N THR A 134 -4.25 5.05 -7.25
CA THR A 134 -5.03 5.45 -6.07
C THR A 134 -4.42 6.67 -5.39
N ILE A 135 -5.28 7.61 -4.99
CA ILE A 135 -4.88 8.74 -4.13
C ILE A 135 -5.03 8.41 -2.64
N THR A 136 -5.68 7.31 -2.32
CA THR A 136 -5.87 6.82 -0.95
C THR A 136 -4.63 6.00 -0.55
N PRO A 137 -4.09 6.16 0.67
CA PRO A 137 -2.99 5.33 1.14
C PRO A 137 -3.29 3.84 0.98
N LEU A 138 -2.40 3.13 0.29
CA LEU A 138 -2.51 1.69 0.06
C LEU A 138 -1.47 0.95 0.91
N ILE A 139 -1.92 0.06 1.77
CA ILE A 139 -1.07 -0.84 2.54
C ILE A 139 -0.93 -2.15 1.78
N ILE A 140 0.28 -2.43 1.31
CA ILE A 140 0.65 -3.68 0.65
C ILE A 140 1.22 -4.63 1.71
N VAL A 141 0.52 -5.73 1.95
CA VAL A 141 0.86 -6.71 2.98
C VAL A 141 1.69 -7.85 2.36
N PRO A 142 2.93 -8.07 2.80
CA PRO A 142 3.76 -9.19 2.35
C PRO A 142 3.15 -10.55 2.75
N PRO A 143 3.53 -11.65 2.08
CA PRO A 143 2.86 -12.96 2.21
C PRO A 143 2.83 -13.54 3.62
N TYR A 144 3.83 -13.24 4.43
CA TYR A 144 3.99 -13.81 5.78
C TYR A 144 3.94 -12.75 6.87
N ALA A 145 3.64 -11.50 6.51
CA ALA A 145 3.50 -10.45 7.50
C ALA A 145 2.22 -10.67 8.32
N SER A 146 2.38 -10.81 9.62
CA SER A 146 1.30 -10.69 10.60
C SER A 146 1.19 -9.25 11.06
N TYR A 147 0.00 -8.86 11.49
CA TYR A 147 -0.17 -7.52 12.04
C TYR A 147 0.64 -7.35 13.33
N LYS A 148 1.40 -6.28 13.37
CA LYS A 148 2.00 -5.70 14.56
C LYS A 148 1.56 -4.25 14.61
N LYS A 149 1.32 -3.70 15.81
CA LYS A 149 1.02 -2.28 15.95
C LYS A 149 2.15 -1.46 15.34
N ILE A 150 1.80 -0.52 14.48
CA ILE A 150 2.78 0.32 13.80
C ILE A 150 3.24 1.39 14.79
N GLU A 151 4.46 1.25 15.31
CA GLU A 151 5.08 2.18 16.25
C GLU A 151 6.25 2.94 15.62
N ASN A 152 6.93 2.31 14.65
CA ASN A 152 8.05 2.92 13.91
C ASN A 152 7.83 2.76 12.40
N ILE A 153 7.86 3.85 11.69
CA ILE A 153 7.70 3.90 10.24
C ILE A 153 8.98 4.39 9.60
N ALA A 154 9.49 3.68 8.59
CA ALA A 154 10.52 4.16 7.69
C ALA A 154 9.85 4.93 6.54
N PHE A 155 10.13 6.20 6.39
CA PHE A 155 9.65 7.02 5.27
C PHE A 155 10.81 7.32 4.33
N ALA A 156 10.81 6.67 3.15
CA ALA A 156 11.78 6.93 2.10
C ALA A 156 11.46 8.28 1.44
N CYS A 157 12.28 9.28 1.73
CA CYS A 157 12.12 10.65 1.26
C CYS A 157 13.23 10.99 0.26
N ASP A 158 12.85 11.51 -0.90
CA ASP A 158 13.81 12.04 -1.87
C ASP A 158 14.04 13.53 -1.59
N TYR A 159 15.31 13.87 -1.31
CA TYR A 159 15.75 15.24 -1.04
C TYR A 159 16.03 15.99 -2.35
N ASP A 160 15.00 16.23 -3.15
CA ASP A 160 15.13 17.03 -4.37
C ASP A 160 14.81 18.52 -4.15
N GLU A 161 15.13 19.37 -5.16
CA GLU A 161 14.92 20.82 -5.11
C GLU A 161 13.43 21.23 -5.00
N HIS A 162 12.51 20.27 -5.17
CA HIS A 162 11.06 20.49 -5.15
C HIS A 162 10.38 19.98 -3.89
N ILE A 163 11.16 19.53 -2.88
CA ILE A 163 10.60 18.98 -1.64
C ILE A 163 9.65 19.98 -0.94
N GLU A 164 9.90 21.28 -1.08
CA GLU A 164 9.06 22.33 -0.47
C GLU A 164 7.66 22.41 -1.08
N SER A 165 7.49 21.97 -2.33
CA SER A 165 6.18 21.87 -2.99
C SER A 165 5.57 20.46 -2.85
N ASN A 166 6.23 19.56 -2.12
CA ASN A 166 5.86 18.17 -2.04
C ASN A 166 4.67 17.96 -1.10
N THR A 167 3.54 17.60 -1.68
CA THR A 167 2.32 17.24 -0.94
C THR A 167 2.48 15.96 -0.15
N SER A 168 3.50 15.13 -0.44
CA SER A 168 3.77 13.86 0.24
C SER A 168 4.04 14.03 1.72
N LEU A 169 4.82 15.05 2.14
CA LEU A 169 5.08 15.31 3.56
C LEU A 169 3.78 15.63 4.32
N LEU A 170 2.86 16.36 3.70
CA LEU A 170 1.55 16.64 4.30
C LEU A 170 0.72 15.35 4.44
N GLN A 171 0.78 14.47 3.44
CA GLN A 171 0.11 13.18 3.49
C GLN A 171 0.74 12.25 4.53
N VAL A 172 2.07 12.20 4.63
CA VAL A 172 2.78 11.45 5.67
C VAL A 172 2.38 11.95 7.06
N LYS A 173 2.33 13.26 7.25
CA LYS A 173 1.89 13.86 8.51
C LYS A 173 0.44 13.49 8.86
N ALA A 174 -0.47 13.59 7.89
CA ALA A 174 -1.87 13.21 8.06
C ALA A 174 -2.01 11.71 8.39
N LEU A 175 -1.31 10.85 7.64
CA LEU A 175 -1.26 9.41 7.86
C LEU A 175 -0.72 9.11 9.27
N ASN A 176 0.39 9.75 9.65
CA ASN A 176 1.01 9.53 10.96
C ASN A 176 0.13 10.02 12.11
N SER A 177 -0.70 11.04 11.91
CA SER A 177 -1.67 11.48 12.92
C SER A 177 -2.71 10.41 13.24
N ILE A 178 -3.00 9.50 12.28
CA ILE A 178 -3.91 8.37 12.46
C ILE A 178 -3.18 7.19 13.11
N LEU A 179 -1.95 6.91 12.71
CA LEU A 179 -1.18 5.75 13.18
C LEU A 179 -0.50 6.01 14.53
N GLY A 180 -0.09 7.25 14.81
CA GLY A 180 0.58 7.64 16.05
C GLY A 180 1.98 7.06 16.21
N ALA A 181 2.70 6.85 15.09
CA ALA A 181 4.02 6.24 15.07
C ALA A 181 5.16 7.27 15.13
N THR A 182 6.37 6.79 15.40
CA THR A 182 7.61 7.54 15.17
C THR A 182 8.01 7.43 13.71
N LEU A 183 8.23 8.55 13.04
CA LEU A 183 8.70 8.58 11.66
C LEU A 183 10.23 8.55 11.62
N ASN A 184 10.79 7.59 10.91
CA ASN A 184 12.21 7.56 10.56
C ASN A 184 12.32 8.00 9.09
N VAL A 185 12.66 9.26 8.87
CA VAL A 185 12.79 9.85 7.54
C VAL A 185 14.15 9.45 6.98
N LEU A 186 14.14 8.72 5.87
CA LEU A 186 15.33 8.14 5.27
C LEU A 186 15.62 8.78 3.93
N HIS A 187 16.85 9.23 3.76
CA HIS A 187 17.41 9.63 2.48
C HIS A 187 18.55 8.70 2.10
N VAL A 188 18.40 7.95 1.00
CA VAL A 188 19.43 7.05 0.51
C VAL A 188 20.23 7.77 -0.57
N VAL A 189 21.54 7.86 -0.39
CA VAL A 189 22.47 8.55 -1.31
C VAL A 189 23.53 7.57 -1.84
N PRO A 190 24.00 7.74 -3.09
CA PRO A 190 25.11 6.93 -3.61
C PRO A 190 26.41 7.17 -2.83
N GLU A 191 27.30 6.18 -2.76
CA GLU A 191 28.58 6.25 -2.04
C GLU A 191 29.47 7.44 -2.44
N ASN A 192 29.39 7.87 -3.70
CA ASN A 192 30.18 8.99 -4.22
C ASN A 192 29.44 10.35 -4.11
N HIS A 193 28.33 10.40 -3.39
CA HIS A 193 27.57 11.63 -3.23
C HIS A 193 28.25 12.56 -2.23
N ASN A 194 28.62 13.76 -2.70
CA ASN A 194 29.11 14.80 -1.81
C ASN A 194 27.92 15.50 -1.18
N LEU A 195 27.68 15.27 0.11
CA LEU A 195 26.70 16.02 0.90
C LEU A 195 26.95 17.52 0.77
N ASN A 196 26.06 18.23 0.13
CA ASN A 196 26.20 19.65 -0.18
C ASN A 196 25.36 20.50 0.80
N PHE A 197 25.64 21.82 0.80
CA PHE A 197 24.89 22.82 1.60
C PHE A 197 23.37 22.79 1.39
N LYS A 198 22.90 22.25 0.27
CA LYS A 198 21.46 22.08 -0.03
C LYS A 198 20.78 21.09 0.93
N GLU A 199 21.46 20.05 1.38
CA GLU A 199 20.89 19.02 2.27
C GLU A 199 20.58 19.58 3.66
N SER A 200 21.37 20.52 4.17
CA SER A 200 21.08 21.20 5.44
C SER A 200 19.82 22.07 5.39
N HIS A 201 19.45 22.59 4.23
CA HIS A 201 18.18 23.31 4.04
C HIS A 201 17.00 22.37 3.97
N ILE A 202 17.18 21.21 3.34
CA ILE A 202 16.14 20.17 3.23
C ILE A 202 15.84 19.58 4.60
N ASP A 203 16.86 19.29 5.40
CA ASP A 203 16.67 18.86 6.79
C ASP A 203 15.86 19.88 7.58
N SER A 204 16.15 21.17 7.46
CA SER A 204 15.39 22.22 8.12
C SER A 204 13.94 22.29 7.65
N PHE A 205 13.68 22.00 6.38
CA PHE A 205 12.33 21.96 5.83
C PHE A 205 11.57 20.74 6.32
N VAL A 206 12.18 19.55 6.34
CA VAL A 206 11.59 18.31 6.88
C VAL A 206 11.28 18.49 8.36
N GLU A 207 12.22 19.00 9.15
CA GLU A 207 12.05 19.33 10.56
C GLU A 207 10.85 20.25 10.79
N HIS A 208 10.75 21.35 10.03
CA HIS A 208 9.63 22.27 10.13
C HIS A 208 8.30 21.64 9.70
N SER A 209 8.31 20.86 8.62
CA SER A 209 7.09 20.21 8.09
C SER A 209 6.55 19.14 9.03
N LEU A 210 7.44 18.45 9.74
CA LEU A 210 7.11 17.35 10.66
C LEU A 210 7.16 17.77 12.15
N GLU A 211 7.27 19.06 12.48
CA GLU A 211 7.44 19.58 13.85
C GLU A 211 6.43 19.04 14.87
N THR A 212 5.23 18.64 14.42
CA THR A 212 4.18 18.08 15.28
C THR A 212 4.19 16.56 15.34
N ALA A 213 5.03 15.89 14.57
CA ALA A 213 5.19 14.46 14.55
C ALA A 213 6.53 14.05 15.19
N THR A 214 6.52 13.00 16.00
CA THR A 214 7.79 12.43 16.48
C THR A 214 8.54 11.84 15.31
N HIS A 215 9.73 12.39 15.00
CA HIS A 215 10.52 11.92 13.87
C HIS A 215 12.03 11.93 14.16
N LYS A 216 12.76 11.20 13.33
CA LYS A 216 14.23 11.14 13.26
C LYS A 216 14.62 11.13 11.79
N THR A 217 15.72 11.77 11.44
CA THR A 217 16.25 11.81 10.08
C THR A 217 17.50 10.96 9.97
N PHE A 218 17.63 10.19 8.90
CA PHE A 218 18.77 9.32 8.60
C PHE A 218 19.21 9.52 7.16
N ILE A 219 20.53 9.60 6.96
CA ILE A 219 21.15 9.54 5.65
C ILE A 219 21.84 8.19 5.54
N ILE A 220 21.47 7.42 4.54
CA ILE A 220 22.00 6.09 4.27
C ILE A 220 22.84 6.18 2.99
N THR A 221 24.02 5.64 3.01
CA THR A 221 24.88 5.57 1.83
C THR A 221 24.78 4.19 1.20
N ASP A 222 24.12 4.12 0.04
CA ASP A 222 24.01 2.89 -0.74
C ASP A 222 23.83 3.24 -2.23
N ASN A 223 24.38 2.43 -3.11
CA ASN A 223 24.21 2.59 -4.56
C ASN A 223 22.87 2.03 -5.07
N ASP A 224 22.20 1.19 -4.29
CA ASP A 224 20.85 0.68 -4.54
C ASP A 224 19.89 1.15 -3.45
N ILE A 225 18.95 2.02 -3.84
CA ILE A 225 17.98 2.61 -2.91
C ILE A 225 17.10 1.54 -2.25
N SER A 226 16.72 0.49 -3.01
CA SER A 226 15.88 -0.58 -2.48
C SER A 226 16.64 -1.40 -1.44
N GLU A 227 17.91 -1.70 -1.72
CA GLU A 227 18.77 -2.47 -0.82
C GLU A 227 19.02 -1.68 0.47
N GLY A 228 19.46 -0.43 0.37
CA GLY A 228 19.71 0.43 1.54
C GLY A 228 18.45 0.62 2.42
N LEU A 229 17.27 0.75 1.80
CA LEU A 229 16.02 0.85 2.54
C LEU A 229 15.66 -0.47 3.25
N LEU A 230 15.81 -1.61 2.57
CA LEU A 230 15.50 -2.92 3.14
C LEU A 230 16.48 -3.30 4.25
N GLU A 231 17.77 -3.00 4.09
CA GLU A 231 18.76 -3.17 5.16
C GLU A 231 18.43 -2.32 6.39
N PHE A 232 18.02 -1.05 6.19
CA PHE A 232 17.62 -0.22 7.32
C PHE A 232 16.45 -0.85 8.09
N VAL A 233 15.47 -1.39 7.38
CA VAL A 233 14.30 -2.07 8.00
C VAL A 233 14.72 -3.30 8.80
N GLU A 234 15.71 -4.05 8.30
CA GLU A 234 16.21 -5.25 8.98
C GLU A 234 16.98 -4.93 10.28
N TYR A 235 17.75 -3.84 10.29
CA TYR A 235 18.60 -3.46 11.43
C TYR A 235 17.93 -2.53 12.45
N HIS A 236 16.74 -2.01 12.13
CA HIS A 236 15.97 -1.14 13.01
C HIS A 236 14.58 -1.74 13.24
N ASP A 237 13.99 -1.49 14.39
CA ASP A 237 12.64 -1.98 14.75
C ASP A 237 11.56 -1.23 13.92
N ILE A 238 11.55 -1.43 12.61
CA ILE A 238 10.58 -0.82 11.70
C ILE A 238 9.36 -1.73 11.54
N ASP A 239 8.17 -1.14 11.64
CA ASP A 239 6.89 -1.86 11.54
C ASP A 239 6.19 -1.64 10.21
N ALA A 240 6.53 -0.58 9.47
CA ALA A 240 6.01 -0.30 8.13
C ALA A 240 6.96 0.63 7.36
N ILE A 241 6.91 0.56 6.03
CA ILE A 241 7.63 1.47 5.15
C ILE A 241 6.62 2.37 4.44
N ILE A 242 6.87 3.68 4.35
CA ILE A 242 6.14 4.59 3.47
C ILE A 242 6.99 4.89 2.25
N ILE A 243 6.41 4.74 1.06
CA ILE A 243 7.02 5.07 -0.23
C ILE A 243 6.04 5.89 -1.07
N GLU A 244 6.56 6.87 -1.78
CA GLU A 244 5.82 7.61 -2.80
C GLU A 244 6.16 7.06 -4.20
N PRO A 245 5.20 6.42 -4.92
CA PRO A 245 5.39 6.02 -6.30
C PRO A 245 5.34 7.24 -7.24
N LYS A 246 6.46 7.90 -7.48
CA LYS A 246 6.52 9.09 -8.36
C LYS A 246 6.37 8.70 -9.84
N LYS A 247 5.53 9.46 -10.57
CA LYS A 247 5.38 9.32 -12.04
C LYS A 247 6.53 9.97 -12.83
N HIS A 248 7.19 10.97 -12.23
CA HIS A 248 8.28 11.72 -12.84
C HIS A 248 9.30 12.11 -11.78
N SER A 249 10.42 11.43 -11.69
CA SER A 249 11.58 11.88 -10.93
C SER A 249 12.73 12.24 -11.87
N PHE A 250 13.42 13.32 -11.53
CA PHE A 250 14.59 13.84 -12.26
C PHE A 250 15.85 12.98 -12.16
N PHE A 251 15.83 11.87 -11.44
CA PHE A 251 16.89 10.88 -11.51
C PHE A 251 16.87 10.19 -12.88
N HIS A 252 17.71 10.68 -13.77
CA HIS A 252 17.80 10.34 -15.19
C HIS A 252 18.04 8.85 -15.52
N ASN A 253 18.21 7.96 -14.53
CA ASN A 253 18.59 6.56 -14.78
C ASN A 253 17.85 5.49 -13.95
N LEU A 254 16.82 5.83 -13.13
CA LEU A 254 16.15 4.81 -12.31
C LEU A 254 14.64 4.83 -12.56
N PHE A 255 14.13 3.73 -13.09
CA PHE A 255 12.71 3.47 -13.28
C PHE A 255 12.06 3.23 -11.89
N TYR A 256 11.45 4.25 -11.32
CA TYR A 256 10.80 4.21 -10.00
C TYR A 256 9.70 3.14 -9.80
N PRO A 257 8.97 2.67 -10.83
CA PRO A 257 8.12 1.49 -10.67
C PRO A 257 8.89 0.27 -10.18
N SER A 258 10.22 0.21 -10.41
CA SER A 258 11.05 -0.90 -9.94
C SER A 258 11.30 -0.85 -8.43
N ILE A 259 11.58 0.32 -7.85
CA ILE A 259 11.86 0.45 -6.40
C ILE A 259 10.63 0.08 -5.58
N THR A 260 9.45 0.70 -5.88
CA THR A 260 8.21 0.35 -5.18
C THR A 260 7.89 -1.14 -5.29
N ASN A 261 8.07 -1.73 -6.49
CA ASN A 261 7.86 -3.15 -6.70
C ASN A 261 8.86 -3.98 -5.90
N GLU A 262 10.15 -3.63 -5.99
CA GLU A 262 11.21 -4.36 -5.34
C GLU A 262 11.07 -4.35 -3.83
N VAL A 263 10.82 -3.18 -3.25
CA VAL A 263 10.57 -3.04 -1.81
C VAL A 263 9.29 -3.76 -1.41
N ALA A 264 8.17 -3.62 -2.16
CA ALA A 264 6.92 -4.31 -1.83
C ALA A 264 7.03 -5.83 -1.88
N PHE A 265 7.88 -6.38 -2.80
CA PHE A 265 8.09 -7.82 -2.91
C PHE A 265 9.09 -8.40 -1.91
N ASN A 266 10.07 -7.60 -1.47
CA ASN A 266 11.16 -8.07 -0.63
C ASN A 266 11.06 -7.62 0.83
N SER A 267 10.17 -6.66 1.13
CA SER A 267 10.01 -6.14 2.48
C SER A 267 9.49 -7.21 3.46
N PRO A 268 10.08 -7.33 4.65
CA PRO A 268 9.54 -8.15 5.72
C PRO A 268 8.34 -7.51 6.42
N VAL A 269 8.12 -6.21 6.22
CA VAL A 269 7.04 -5.42 6.83
C VAL A 269 6.11 -4.82 5.76
N PRO A 270 4.88 -4.42 6.10
CA PRO A 270 3.97 -3.78 5.16
C PRO A 270 4.54 -2.51 4.52
N VAL A 271 4.22 -2.32 3.25
CA VAL A 271 4.60 -1.13 2.49
C VAL A 271 3.38 -0.27 2.25
N ILE A 272 3.43 0.97 2.70
CA ILE A 272 2.36 1.96 2.55
C ILE A 272 2.74 2.87 1.38
N THR A 273 1.95 2.88 0.33
CA THR A 273 2.13 3.82 -0.78
C THR A 273 1.22 5.02 -0.62
N ILE A 274 1.77 6.22 -0.87
CA ILE A 274 1.08 7.50 -0.85
C ILE A 274 1.31 8.22 -2.17
N HIS A 275 0.45 9.18 -2.50
CA HIS A 275 0.63 10.02 -3.70
C HIS A 275 0.57 11.48 -3.32
N GLY A 276 1.62 12.23 -3.69
CA GLY A 276 1.71 13.67 -3.56
C GLY A 276 0.99 14.44 -4.67
#